data_d08723b3929d0e4174391fec9610b734
#
_entry.id   d08723b3929d0e4174391fec9610b734
#
_cell.length_a   1.000
_cell.length_b   1.000
_cell.length_c   1.000
_cell.angle_alpha   90.00
_cell.angle_beta   90.00
_cell.angle_gamma   90.00
#
_symmetry.space_group_name_H-M   'P 1'
#
loop_
_entity.id
_entity.type
_entity.pdbx_description
1 polymer ?
#
loop_
_entity_poly.entity_id
_entity_poly.type
_entity_poly.pdbx_seq_one_letter_code
_entity_poly.pdbx_strand_id
1 'polypeptide(L)'
;MTIPKVSPFDDRDYRVLTLENGLQALLVSDPEADKAAASMNVRVGSAQDPDDLQGLAHFLEHMLFLGTEPYPQSDAYQQYISDNAGSHNAFTAQQDTNYFFDIEPSALPGALDRFSEFFLSPLFNADHLESERNIVHSEYMARIRDESRRENDVLNQLLNPDNPTTGFAVGSRDTLADPEGEATLRERVIDFYYRYYDANVMNLAVVAPQPLDELEALVVERFADIPDHDLSAPTIDAPLIDHDTLPRYVERQSLQDRRQLRFYFPVPDPTDEYRTKPTQLIAHLLGDEATAAYWPCCARQAWPTGSPLAWAVAMVTKRYLPSPLA
;
A
#
# COMPACT_ATOMS: atom_id res chain seq x y z
N MET A 1 -3.80 3.66 27.64
CA MET A 1 -4.12 4.40 26.40
C MET A 1 -2.95 5.32 26.09
N THR A 2 -2.35 5.17 24.91
CA THR A 2 -1.29 6.09 24.47
C THR A 2 -1.98 7.24 23.73
N ILE A 3 -1.90 8.45 24.27
CA ILE A 3 -2.44 9.63 23.59
C ILE A 3 -1.47 9.98 22.45
N PRO A 4 -1.94 10.18 21.21
CA PRO A 4 -1.10 10.65 20.13
C PRO A 4 -0.40 11.96 20.50
N LYS A 5 0.85 12.12 20.07
CA LYS A 5 1.53 13.39 20.23
C LYS A 5 1.06 14.34 19.13
N VAL A 6 0.20 15.26 19.48
CA VAL A 6 -0.37 16.26 18.56
C VAL A 6 0.35 17.60 18.63
N SER A 7 0.21 18.41 17.60
CA SER A 7 0.68 19.79 17.57
C SER A 7 -0.13 20.64 18.59
N PRO A 8 0.48 21.62 19.28
CA PRO A 8 -0.26 22.54 20.11
C PRO A 8 -1.23 23.49 19.34
N PHE A 9 -1.18 23.45 18.01
CA PHE A 9 -2.08 24.19 17.11
C PHE A 9 -3.10 23.27 16.43
N ASP A 10 -3.25 22.05 16.93
CA ASP A 10 -4.20 21.07 16.42
C ASP A 10 -5.41 21.05 17.38
N ASP A 11 -6.54 21.51 16.90
CA ASP A 11 -7.78 21.68 17.67
C ASP A 11 -8.69 20.43 17.61
N ARG A 12 -8.24 19.36 16.96
CA ARG A 12 -8.98 18.09 16.88
C ARG A 12 -8.84 17.25 18.13
N ASP A 13 -9.85 16.46 18.41
CA ASP A 13 -9.82 15.48 19.48
C ASP A 13 -9.44 14.09 18.95
N TYR A 14 -8.65 13.34 19.73
CA TYR A 14 -8.08 12.06 19.34
C TYR A 14 -8.36 10.99 20.39
N ARG A 15 -8.69 9.78 19.92
CA ARG A 15 -8.80 8.59 20.77
C ARG A 15 -8.19 7.38 20.08
N VAL A 16 -7.32 6.65 20.78
CA VAL A 16 -6.79 5.36 20.32
C VAL A 16 -7.50 4.27 21.11
N LEU A 17 -8.04 3.29 20.40
CA LEU A 17 -8.72 2.13 20.93
C LEU A 17 -7.98 0.86 20.54
N THR A 18 -8.14 -0.17 21.35
CA THR A 18 -7.92 -1.56 20.94
C THR A 18 -9.19 -2.30 21.27
N LEU A 19 -9.86 -2.83 20.25
CA LEU A 19 -11.09 -3.60 20.41
C LEU A 19 -10.77 -4.96 21.04
N GLU A 20 -11.81 -5.67 21.50
CA GLU A 20 -11.65 -6.99 22.14
C GLU A 20 -11.03 -8.03 21.18
N ASN A 21 -11.25 -7.88 19.87
CA ASN A 21 -10.66 -8.70 18.80
C ASN A 21 -9.24 -8.24 18.37
N GLY A 22 -8.59 -7.37 19.14
CA GLY A 22 -7.23 -6.91 18.84
C GLY A 22 -7.12 -5.81 17.78
N LEU A 23 -8.18 -5.46 17.06
CA LEU A 23 -8.17 -4.36 16.09
C LEU A 23 -7.78 -3.05 16.78
N GLN A 24 -6.77 -2.37 16.23
CA GLN A 24 -6.39 -1.03 16.70
C GLN A 24 -7.12 0.03 15.89
N ALA A 25 -7.77 0.98 16.56
CA ALA A 25 -8.47 2.07 15.92
C ALA A 25 -7.99 3.44 16.42
N LEU A 26 -7.77 4.36 15.49
CA LEU A 26 -7.56 5.79 15.75
C LEU A 26 -8.83 6.55 15.36
N LEU A 27 -9.46 7.20 16.32
CA LEU A 27 -10.60 8.08 16.10
C LEU A 27 -10.16 9.52 16.18
N VAL A 28 -10.61 10.32 15.22
CA VAL A 28 -10.34 11.76 15.16
C VAL A 28 -11.67 12.49 15.01
N SER A 29 -12.01 13.30 16.00
CA SER A 29 -13.14 14.22 15.95
C SER A 29 -12.65 15.59 15.50
N ASP A 30 -13.12 16.02 14.33
CA ASP A 30 -12.81 17.32 13.74
C ASP A 30 -14.13 18.05 13.43
N PRO A 31 -14.64 18.90 14.33
CA PRO A 31 -15.93 19.57 14.14
C PRO A 31 -16.00 20.49 12.91
N GLU A 32 -14.85 20.85 12.34
CA GLU A 32 -14.76 21.69 11.14
C GLU A 32 -14.61 20.87 9.84
N ALA A 33 -14.58 19.53 9.95
CA ALA A 33 -14.44 18.66 8.77
C ALA A 33 -15.70 18.70 7.89
N ASP A 34 -15.53 19.04 6.63
CA ASP A 34 -16.59 19.02 5.62
C ASP A 34 -16.97 17.59 5.19
N LYS A 35 -16.08 16.63 5.40
CA LYS A 35 -16.26 15.22 5.07
C LYS A 35 -15.84 14.31 6.23
N ALA A 36 -16.43 13.13 6.28
CA ALA A 36 -15.93 12.03 7.07
C ALA A 36 -15.08 11.09 6.20
N ALA A 37 -14.13 10.38 6.81
CA ALA A 37 -13.28 9.42 6.12
C ALA A 37 -12.94 8.25 7.03
N ALA A 38 -12.71 7.08 6.42
CA ALA A 38 -12.14 5.93 7.10
C ALA A 38 -11.07 5.25 6.25
N SER A 39 -10.10 4.65 6.91
CA SER A 39 -9.01 3.90 6.30
C SER A 39 -8.70 2.67 7.13
N MET A 40 -8.71 1.48 6.49
CA MET A 40 -8.29 0.21 7.09
C MET A 40 -6.98 -0.23 6.45
N ASN A 41 -5.96 -0.41 7.25
CA ASN A 41 -4.69 -0.97 6.84
C ASN A 41 -4.55 -2.40 7.33
N VAL A 42 -4.34 -3.33 6.43
CA VAL A 42 -4.02 -4.73 6.71
C VAL A 42 -2.52 -4.92 6.52
N ARG A 43 -1.83 -5.48 7.52
CA ARG A 43 -0.36 -5.68 7.51
C ARG A 43 0.05 -6.89 6.67
N VAL A 44 -0.46 -6.95 5.45
CA VAL A 44 -0.15 -7.95 4.42
C VAL A 44 -0.15 -7.27 3.06
N GLY A 45 0.72 -7.70 2.16
CA GLY A 45 0.80 -7.16 0.81
C GLY A 45 1.42 -8.16 -0.16
N SER A 46 1.93 -7.69 -1.27
CA SER A 46 2.46 -8.55 -2.35
C SER A 46 3.67 -9.40 -1.94
N ALA A 47 4.36 -9.07 -0.85
CA ALA A 47 5.44 -9.93 -0.34
C ALA A 47 4.94 -11.27 0.21
N GLN A 48 3.64 -11.44 0.41
CA GLN A 48 3.02 -12.69 0.82
C GLN A 48 2.42 -13.47 -0.36
N ASP A 49 2.52 -12.95 -1.58
CA ASP A 49 2.07 -13.66 -2.77
C ASP A 49 2.83 -14.99 -2.90
N PRO A 50 2.15 -16.09 -3.23
CA PRO A 50 2.83 -17.33 -3.60
C PRO A 50 3.67 -17.14 -4.87
N ASP A 51 4.81 -17.83 -4.96
CA ASP A 51 5.71 -17.74 -6.11
C ASP A 51 5.03 -18.08 -7.44
N ASP A 52 4.07 -18.99 -7.39
CA ASP A 52 3.29 -19.46 -8.56
C ASP A 52 2.06 -18.59 -8.85
N LEU A 53 1.75 -17.59 -8.02
CA LEU A 53 0.54 -16.76 -8.15
C LEU A 53 0.81 -15.30 -7.77
N GLN A 54 1.81 -14.68 -8.40
CA GLN A 54 2.20 -13.32 -8.13
C GLN A 54 1.14 -12.30 -8.57
N GLY A 55 0.84 -11.33 -7.70
CA GLY A 55 -0.24 -10.37 -7.82
C GLY A 55 -1.53 -10.80 -7.11
N LEU A 56 -1.50 -11.87 -6.29
CA LEU A 56 -2.67 -12.39 -5.58
C LEU A 56 -3.20 -11.40 -4.54
N ALA A 57 -2.33 -10.74 -3.79
CA ALA A 57 -2.74 -9.73 -2.81
C ALA A 57 -3.46 -8.54 -3.47
N HIS A 58 -2.97 -8.10 -4.63
CA HIS A 58 -3.63 -7.05 -5.41
C HIS A 58 -4.95 -7.53 -6.02
N PHE A 59 -5.01 -8.75 -6.47
CA PHE A 59 -6.24 -9.35 -6.96
C PHE A 59 -7.29 -9.51 -5.84
N LEU A 60 -6.88 -9.91 -4.64
CA LEU A 60 -7.75 -9.92 -3.46
C LEU A 60 -8.29 -8.53 -3.15
N GLU A 61 -7.46 -7.49 -3.25
CA GLU A 61 -7.91 -6.10 -3.07
C GLU A 61 -9.10 -5.79 -3.96
N HIS A 62 -9.04 -6.11 -5.27
CA HIS A 62 -10.16 -5.93 -6.19
C HIS A 62 -11.39 -6.74 -5.80
N MET A 63 -11.21 -8.00 -5.40
CA MET A 63 -12.30 -8.92 -5.10
C MET A 63 -13.13 -8.49 -3.87
N LEU A 64 -12.54 -7.78 -2.90
CA LEU A 64 -13.26 -7.32 -1.71
C LEU A 64 -14.32 -6.25 -2.01
N PHE A 65 -14.19 -5.52 -3.12
CA PHE A 65 -15.17 -4.53 -3.54
C PHE A 65 -16.43 -5.14 -4.20
N LEU A 66 -16.44 -6.44 -4.50
CA LEU A 66 -17.41 -7.07 -5.38
C LEU A 66 -18.58 -7.77 -4.65
N GLY A 67 -18.98 -7.19 -3.52
CA GLY A 67 -20.14 -7.64 -2.76
C GLY A 67 -19.80 -8.43 -1.51
N THR A 68 -20.69 -8.30 -0.55
CA THR A 68 -20.64 -8.93 0.78
C THR A 68 -21.98 -9.61 1.06
N GLU A 69 -22.08 -10.45 2.08
CA GLU A 69 -23.34 -11.15 2.38
C GLU A 69 -24.52 -10.21 2.56
N PRO A 70 -24.44 -9.08 3.34
CA PRO A 70 -25.55 -8.13 3.46
C PRO A 70 -25.76 -7.27 2.21
N TYR A 71 -24.71 -7.08 1.39
CA TYR A 71 -24.71 -6.23 0.20
C TYR A 71 -24.20 -7.01 -1.02
N PRO A 72 -25.00 -7.97 -1.56
CA PRO A 72 -24.53 -8.92 -2.56
C PRO A 72 -24.32 -8.35 -3.97
N GLN A 73 -24.82 -7.14 -4.25
CA GLN A 73 -24.58 -6.47 -5.53
C GLN A 73 -23.13 -5.99 -5.59
N SER A 74 -22.46 -6.26 -6.71
CA SER A 74 -21.03 -5.97 -6.89
C SER A 74 -20.66 -4.49 -6.85
N ASP A 75 -21.63 -3.59 -7.04
CA ASP A 75 -21.46 -2.14 -7.02
C ASP A 75 -22.13 -1.44 -5.82
N ALA A 76 -22.69 -2.21 -4.87
CA ALA A 76 -23.45 -1.67 -3.74
C ALA A 76 -22.64 -0.72 -2.86
N TYR A 77 -21.37 -1.01 -2.63
CA TYR A 77 -20.49 -0.14 -1.87
C TYR A 77 -20.15 1.12 -2.65
N GLN A 78 -19.67 0.97 -3.88
CA GLN A 78 -19.28 2.07 -4.76
C GLN A 78 -20.42 3.04 -5.01
N GLN A 79 -21.62 2.50 -5.24
CA GLN A 79 -22.82 3.30 -5.44
C GLN A 79 -23.17 4.09 -4.18
N TYR A 80 -23.16 3.45 -2.99
CA TYR A 80 -23.45 4.15 -1.73
C TYR A 80 -22.49 5.31 -1.49
N ILE A 81 -21.17 5.09 -1.67
CA ILE A 81 -20.16 6.13 -1.52
C ILE A 81 -20.40 7.28 -2.50
N SER A 82 -20.63 6.98 -3.78
CA SER A 82 -20.86 7.98 -4.82
C SER A 82 -22.16 8.77 -4.63
N ASP A 83 -23.25 8.11 -4.24
CA ASP A 83 -24.55 8.75 -4.00
C ASP A 83 -24.51 9.73 -2.81
N ASN A 84 -23.53 9.58 -1.91
CA ASN A 84 -23.30 10.45 -0.76
C ASN A 84 -22.04 11.34 -0.92
N ALA A 85 -21.75 11.79 -2.14
CA ALA A 85 -20.69 12.71 -2.48
C ALA A 85 -19.28 12.26 -2.02
N GLY A 86 -19.09 10.95 -1.90
CA GLY A 86 -17.82 10.34 -1.47
C GLY A 86 -16.95 9.87 -2.62
N SER A 87 -15.76 9.47 -2.25
CA SER A 87 -14.81 8.72 -3.08
C SER A 87 -14.22 7.57 -2.29
N HIS A 88 -13.79 6.54 -2.98
CA HIS A 88 -13.11 5.40 -2.38
C HIS A 88 -11.92 4.98 -3.23
N ASN A 89 -10.97 4.32 -2.63
CA ASN A 89 -9.88 3.66 -3.31
C ASN A 89 -9.24 2.62 -2.40
N ALA A 90 -8.29 1.86 -2.94
CA ALA A 90 -7.40 1.00 -2.19
C ALA A 90 -6.02 0.98 -2.84
N PHE A 91 -5.04 0.41 -2.17
CA PHE A 91 -3.75 0.09 -2.75
C PHE A 91 -3.13 -1.12 -2.05
N THR A 92 -2.43 -1.92 -2.82
CA THR A 92 -1.58 -3.01 -2.33
C THR A 92 -0.10 -2.61 -2.46
N ALA A 93 0.55 -2.47 -1.31
CA ALA A 93 2.00 -2.31 -1.22
C ALA A 93 2.69 -3.67 -1.00
N GLN A 94 4.00 -3.64 -0.76
CA GLN A 94 4.74 -4.88 -0.53
C GLN A 94 4.38 -5.58 0.78
N GLN A 95 4.09 -4.83 1.85
CA GLN A 95 3.83 -5.35 3.19
C GLN A 95 2.50 -4.88 3.79
N ASP A 96 1.75 -4.09 3.07
CA ASP A 96 0.49 -3.52 3.52
C ASP A 96 -0.52 -3.46 2.38
N THR A 97 -1.80 -3.69 2.67
CA THR A 97 -2.93 -3.39 1.80
C THR A 97 -3.85 -2.43 2.52
N ASN A 98 -4.23 -1.35 1.87
CA ASN A 98 -5.02 -0.29 2.50
C ASN A 98 -6.28 -0.03 1.68
N TYR A 99 -7.41 0.08 2.37
CA TYR A 99 -8.73 0.42 1.84
C TYR A 99 -9.17 1.72 2.48
N PHE A 100 -9.72 2.66 1.72
CA PHE A 100 -10.16 3.93 2.29
C PHE A 100 -11.29 4.57 1.49
N PHE A 101 -12.03 5.42 2.17
CA PHE A 101 -13.07 6.26 1.57
C PHE A 101 -13.19 7.60 2.28
N ASP A 102 -13.74 8.58 1.60
CA ASP A 102 -14.34 9.78 2.16
C ASP A 102 -15.81 9.84 1.80
N ILE A 103 -16.64 10.56 2.59
CA ILE A 103 -18.07 10.62 2.40
C ILE A 103 -18.68 11.84 3.11
N GLU A 104 -19.90 12.23 2.74
CA GLU A 104 -20.71 13.16 3.52
C GLU A 104 -20.85 12.67 4.97
N PRO A 105 -20.62 13.51 6.01
CA PRO A 105 -20.62 13.08 7.42
C PRO A 105 -21.90 12.37 7.88
N SER A 106 -23.05 12.78 7.37
CA SER A 106 -24.35 12.16 7.69
C SER A 106 -24.49 10.71 7.19
N ALA A 107 -23.71 10.33 6.18
CA ALA A 107 -23.70 9.00 5.58
C ALA A 107 -22.61 8.07 6.15
N LEU A 108 -21.75 8.57 7.05
CA LEU A 108 -20.66 7.78 7.65
C LEU A 108 -21.13 6.45 8.27
N PRO A 109 -22.25 6.39 9.05
CA PRO A 109 -22.68 5.13 9.65
C PRO A 109 -22.96 4.03 8.61
N GLY A 110 -23.64 4.37 7.51
CA GLY A 110 -23.93 3.42 6.43
C GLY A 110 -22.71 3.07 5.58
N ALA A 111 -21.71 3.95 5.50
CA ALA A 111 -20.44 3.66 4.83
C ALA A 111 -19.61 2.69 5.67
N LEU A 112 -19.46 2.92 6.98
CA LEU A 112 -18.75 2.02 7.89
C LEU A 112 -19.40 0.64 7.95
N ASP A 113 -20.73 0.58 7.90
CA ASP A 113 -21.49 -0.67 7.86
C ASP A 113 -21.11 -1.53 6.63
N ARG A 114 -21.05 -0.94 5.44
CA ARG A 114 -20.63 -1.63 4.21
C ARG A 114 -19.14 -1.93 4.18
N PHE A 115 -18.35 -1.02 4.72
CA PHE A 115 -16.90 -1.14 4.72
C PHE A 115 -16.40 -2.24 5.65
N SER A 116 -17.02 -2.40 6.83
CA SER A 116 -16.68 -3.47 7.76
C SER A 116 -16.93 -4.86 7.17
N GLU A 117 -17.93 -4.97 6.29
CA GLU A 117 -18.29 -6.24 5.65
C GLU A 117 -17.22 -6.79 4.70
N PHE A 118 -16.30 -5.97 4.22
CA PHE A 118 -15.10 -6.45 3.50
C PHE A 118 -14.25 -7.39 4.35
N PHE A 119 -14.29 -7.19 5.67
CA PHE A 119 -13.48 -7.92 6.65
C PHE A 119 -14.32 -8.94 7.46
N LEU A 120 -15.63 -8.95 7.28
CA LEU A 120 -16.56 -9.85 7.96
C LEU A 120 -17.08 -10.96 7.03
N SER A 121 -17.60 -10.59 5.87
CA SER A 121 -18.37 -11.51 5.04
C SER A 121 -18.25 -11.27 3.53
N PRO A 122 -17.02 -11.17 2.96
CA PRO A 122 -16.85 -10.99 1.52
C PRO A 122 -17.31 -12.23 0.74
N LEU A 123 -17.99 -12.03 -0.38
CA LEU A 123 -18.58 -13.13 -1.17
C LEU A 123 -17.56 -13.83 -2.09
N PHE A 124 -16.50 -13.16 -2.51
CA PHE A 124 -15.58 -13.67 -3.53
C PHE A 124 -16.31 -14.28 -4.72
N ASN A 125 -17.23 -13.50 -5.30
CA ASN A 125 -18.17 -14.00 -6.29
C ASN A 125 -17.45 -14.54 -7.53
N ALA A 126 -17.68 -15.82 -7.83
CA ALA A 126 -17.06 -16.51 -8.96
C ALA A 126 -17.40 -15.88 -10.33
N ASP A 127 -18.60 -15.28 -10.46
CA ASP A 127 -19.06 -14.67 -11.71
C ASP A 127 -18.23 -13.44 -12.10
N HIS A 128 -17.57 -12.80 -11.14
CA HIS A 128 -16.73 -11.60 -11.38
C HIS A 128 -15.24 -11.91 -11.53
N LEU A 129 -14.79 -13.11 -11.18
CA LEU A 129 -13.39 -13.48 -11.12
C LEU A 129 -12.65 -13.20 -12.44
N GLU A 130 -13.22 -13.67 -13.56
CA GLU A 130 -12.61 -13.52 -14.89
C GLU A 130 -12.61 -12.06 -15.35
N SER A 131 -13.66 -11.29 -15.05
CA SER A 131 -13.70 -9.85 -15.37
C SER A 131 -12.64 -9.09 -14.59
N GLU A 132 -12.46 -9.36 -13.30
CA GLU A 132 -11.45 -8.71 -12.48
C GLU A 132 -10.03 -9.11 -12.89
N ARG A 133 -9.78 -10.37 -13.21
CA ARG A 133 -8.50 -10.80 -13.79
C ARG A 133 -8.16 -10.02 -15.08
N ASN A 134 -9.17 -9.72 -15.90
CA ASN A 134 -8.99 -8.89 -17.08
C ASN A 134 -8.73 -7.42 -16.74
N ILE A 135 -9.35 -6.88 -15.70
CA ILE A 135 -9.11 -5.51 -15.23
C ILE A 135 -7.68 -5.38 -14.73
N VAL A 136 -7.23 -6.26 -13.83
CA VAL A 136 -5.84 -6.29 -13.34
C VAL A 136 -4.83 -6.41 -14.48
N HIS A 137 -5.10 -7.30 -15.46
CA HIS A 137 -4.26 -7.41 -16.64
C HIS A 137 -4.23 -6.12 -17.48
N SER A 138 -5.35 -5.45 -17.60
CA SER A 138 -5.45 -4.17 -18.33
C SER A 138 -4.67 -3.06 -17.63
N GLU A 139 -4.69 -3.01 -16.32
CA GLU A 139 -3.87 -2.10 -15.52
C GLU A 139 -2.38 -2.36 -15.71
N TYR A 140 -1.95 -3.62 -15.68
CA TYR A 140 -0.58 -4.00 -16.01
C TYR A 140 -0.19 -3.52 -17.40
N MET A 141 -1.01 -3.82 -18.42
CA MET A 141 -0.76 -3.44 -19.83
C MET A 141 -0.74 -1.92 -20.02
N ALA A 142 -1.58 -1.17 -19.34
CA ALA A 142 -1.61 0.30 -19.40
C ALA A 142 -0.29 0.93 -18.92
N ARG A 143 0.42 0.26 -18.03
CA ARG A 143 1.62 0.79 -17.37
C ARG A 143 2.93 0.09 -17.74
N ILE A 144 2.90 -0.94 -18.59
CA ILE A 144 4.09 -1.70 -18.99
C ILE A 144 5.16 -0.82 -19.67
N ARG A 145 4.78 0.32 -20.23
CA ARG A 145 5.68 1.30 -20.86
C ARG A 145 6.08 2.47 -19.95
N ASP A 146 5.60 2.49 -18.72
CA ASP A 146 6.02 3.52 -17.76
C ASP A 146 7.49 3.34 -17.38
N GLU A 147 8.27 4.41 -17.52
CA GLU A 147 9.73 4.37 -17.32
C GLU A 147 10.10 4.07 -15.86
N SER A 148 9.33 4.56 -14.89
CA SER A 148 9.61 4.34 -13.47
C SER A 148 9.33 2.89 -13.09
N ARG A 149 8.25 2.30 -13.61
CA ARG A 149 7.92 0.88 -13.37
C ARG A 149 8.93 -0.05 -14.00
N ARG A 150 9.36 0.24 -15.23
CA ARG A 150 10.42 -0.52 -15.92
C ARG A 150 11.75 -0.43 -15.16
N GLU A 151 12.04 0.73 -14.58
CA GLU A 151 13.23 0.90 -13.76
C GLU A 151 13.15 0.08 -12.46
N ASN A 152 12.00 0.12 -11.79
CA ASN A 152 11.78 -0.69 -10.58
C ASN A 152 11.87 -2.19 -10.86
N ASP A 153 11.34 -2.66 -12.00
CA ASP A 153 11.47 -4.06 -12.41
C ASP A 153 12.94 -4.46 -12.61
N VAL A 154 13.71 -3.64 -13.32
CA VAL A 154 15.15 -3.87 -13.48
C VAL A 154 15.89 -3.83 -12.13
N LEU A 155 15.52 -2.91 -11.24
CA LEU A 155 16.12 -2.84 -9.90
C LEU A 155 15.79 -4.10 -9.09
N ASN A 156 14.55 -4.56 -9.10
CA ASN A 156 14.12 -5.79 -8.41
C ASN A 156 14.93 -7.01 -8.86
N GLN A 157 15.21 -7.13 -10.15
CA GLN A 157 16.06 -8.22 -10.69
C GLN A 157 17.51 -8.16 -10.23
N LEU A 158 17.98 -7.02 -9.71
CA LEU A 158 19.33 -6.85 -9.17
C LEU A 158 19.41 -7.08 -7.66
N LEU A 159 18.27 -7.09 -6.99
CA LEU A 159 18.16 -7.32 -5.57
C LEU A 159 18.22 -8.81 -5.24
N ASN A 160 18.18 -9.15 -3.97
CA ASN A 160 18.19 -10.55 -3.54
C ASN A 160 16.87 -11.23 -3.94
N PRO A 161 16.90 -12.25 -4.80
CA PRO A 161 15.68 -12.93 -5.24
C PRO A 161 14.95 -13.68 -4.11
N ASP A 162 15.65 -14.02 -3.02
CA ASP A 162 15.04 -14.67 -1.86
C ASP A 162 14.24 -13.68 -1.00
N ASN A 163 14.34 -12.38 -1.28
CA ASN A 163 13.53 -11.37 -0.60
C ASN A 163 12.19 -11.20 -1.34
N PRO A 164 11.06 -11.53 -0.70
CA PRO A 164 9.76 -11.57 -1.39
C PRO A 164 9.27 -10.20 -1.87
N THR A 165 9.84 -9.09 -1.38
CA THR A 165 9.49 -7.75 -1.87
C THR A 165 10.00 -7.44 -3.27
N THR A 166 10.83 -8.32 -3.85
CA THR A 166 11.33 -8.17 -5.22
C THR A 166 10.43 -8.82 -6.27
N GLY A 167 9.37 -9.50 -5.83
CA GLY A 167 8.39 -10.18 -6.68
C GLY A 167 7.56 -9.22 -7.55
N PHE A 168 6.84 -9.79 -8.51
CA PHE A 168 5.93 -9.06 -9.39
C PHE A 168 4.57 -8.86 -8.71
N ALA A 169 4.30 -7.65 -8.24
CA ALA A 169 3.18 -7.32 -7.36
C ALA A 169 1.86 -7.00 -8.05
N VAL A 170 1.87 -6.68 -9.37
CA VAL A 170 0.66 -6.16 -10.05
C VAL A 170 -0.32 -7.26 -10.41
N GLY A 171 0.18 -8.40 -10.82
CA GLY A 171 -0.63 -9.45 -11.41
C GLY A 171 -0.84 -9.28 -12.92
N SER A 172 -1.07 -10.38 -13.59
CA SER A 172 -1.39 -10.46 -15.02
C SER A 172 -2.27 -11.68 -15.31
N ARG A 173 -2.76 -11.83 -16.52
CA ARG A 173 -3.48 -13.05 -16.91
C ARG A 173 -2.64 -14.32 -16.75
N ASP A 174 -1.34 -14.20 -16.95
CA ASP A 174 -0.42 -15.34 -16.89
C ASP A 174 -0.09 -15.70 -15.44
N THR A 175 0.15 -14.71 -14.59
CA THR A 175 0.50 -14.93 -13.17
C THR A 175 -0.71 -15.24 -12.29
N LEU A 176 -1.92 -14.87 -12.73
CA LEU A 176 -3.19 -15.14 -12.04
C LEU A 176 -4.00 -16.24 -12.77
N ALA A 177 -3.34 -17.13 -13.49
CA ALA A 177 -3.98 -18.27 -14.13
C ALA A 177 -4.35 -19.35 -13.08
N ASP A 178 -5.41 -20.11 -13.36
CA ASP A 178 -5.71 -21.27 -12.54
C ASP A 178 -4.57 -22.30 -12.69
N PRO A 179 -3.99 -22.75 -11.57
CA PRO A 179 -2.95 -23.79 -11.61
C PRO A 179 -3.51 -25.12 -12.10
N GLU A 180 -2.80 -25.81 -12.98
CA GLU A 180 -3.22 -27.11 -13.48
C GLU A 180 -3.23 -28.17 -12.35
N GLY A 181 -4.40 -28.75 -12.07
CA GLY A 181 -4.55 -29.84 -11.13
C GLY A 181 -4.49 -29.48 -9.67
N GLU A 182 -4.54 -28.19 -9.35
CA GLU A 182 -4.55 -27.64 -7.98
C GLU A 182 -5.85 -26.86 -7.69
N ALA A 183 -5.89 -26.17 -6.55
CA ALA A 183 -6.98 -25.29 -6.17
C ALA A 183 -7.14 -24.14 -7.19
N THR A 184 -8.36 -23.79 -7.51
CA THR A 184 -8.70 -22.69 -8.42
C THR A 184 -8.20 -21.34 -7.89
N LEU A 185 -8.05 -20.35 -8.77
CA LEU A 185 -7.69 -18.97 -8.37
C LEU A 185 -8.63 -18.45 -7.25
N ARG A 186 -9.95 -18.73 -7.35
CA ARG A 186 -10.90 -18.32 -6.32
C ARG A 186 -10.59 -18.94 -4.96
N GLU A 187 -10.34 -20.25 -4.93
CA GLU A 187 -9.99 -20.95 -3.67
C GLU A 187 -8.68 -20.38 -3.09
N ARG A 188 -7.68 -20.09 -3.93
CA ARG A 188 -6.42 -19.46 -3.50
C ARG A 188 -6.61 -18.06 -2.95
N VAL A 189 -7.51 -17.23 -3.53
CA VAL A 189 -7.89 -15.91 -2.99
C VAL A 189 -8.54 -16.05 -1.62
N ILE A 190 -9.46 -16.99 -1.48
CA ILE A 190 -10.15 -17.28 -0.21
C ILE A 190 -9.16 -17.75 0.86
N ASP A 191 -8.27 -18.67 0.51
CA ASP A 191 -7.23 -19.17 1.42
C ASP A 191 -6.27 -18.05 1.85
N PHE A 192 -5.89 -17.16 0.93
CA PHE A 192 -5.04 -16.02 1.22
C PHE A 192 -5.75 -15.05 2.18
N TYR A 193 -7.02 -14.76 1.93
CA TYR A 193 -7.83 -13.92 2.82
C TYR A 193 -7.87 -14.48 4.24
N TYR A 194 -8.31 -15.71 4.43
CA TYR A 194 -8.41 -16.31 5.77
C TYR A 194 -7.06 -16.55 6.45
N ARG A 195 -5.99 -16.59 5.69
CA ARG A 195 -4.64 -16.75 6.23
C ARG A 195 -4.03 -15.45 6.76
N TYR A 196 -4.44 -14.30 6.22
CA TYR A 196 -3.74 -13.06 6.48
C TYR A 196 -4.63 -11.91 6.96
N TYR A 197 -5.95 -11.98 6.75
CA TYR A 197 -6.88 -10.93 7.15
C TYR A 197 -7.49 -11.27 8.49
N ASP A 198 -6.94 -10.66 9.54
CA ASP A 198 -7.31 -10.92 10.92
C ASP A 198 -7.31 -9.59 11.70
N ALA A 199 -8.23 -9.41 12.64
CA ALA A 199 -8.43 -8.13 13.31
C ALA A 199 -7.16 -7.60 13.99
N ASN A 200 -6.36 -8.49 14.61
CA ASN A 200 -5.15 -8.12 15.35
C ASN A 200 -3.98 -7.64 14.47
N VAL A 201 -4.03 -7.88 13.16
CA VAL A 201 -3.05 -7.38 12.19
C VAL A 201 -3.59 -6.21 11.35
N MET A 202 -4.74 -5.66 11.75
CA MET A 202 -5.40 -4.53 11.08
C MET A 202 -5.33 -3.26 11.93
N ASN A 203 -5.34 -2.11 11.26
CA ASN A 203 -5.40 -0.80 11.88
C ASN A 203 -6.44 0.05 11.16
N LEU A 204 -7.42 0.55 11.92
CA LEU A 204 -8.49 1.42 11.42
C LEU A 204 -8.21 2.87 11.82
N ALA A 205 -8.40 3.81 10.92
CA ALA A 205 -8.48 5.24 11.25
C ALA A 205 -9.83 5.79 10.78
N VAL A 206 -10.51 6.55 11.62
CA VAL A 206 -11.76 7.24 11.31
C VAL A 206 -11.65 8.70 11.67
N VAL A 207 -11.96 9.59 10.72
CA VAL A 207 -11.97 11.05 10.91
C VAL A 207 -13.36 11.56 10.55
N ALA A 208 -13.99 12.33 11.44
CA ALA A 208 -15.32 12.89 11.17
C ALA A 208 -15.66 14.03 12.13
N PRO A 209 -16.69 14.86 11.83
CA PRO A 209 -17.11 15.92 12.75
C PRO A 209 -17.87 15.41 13.99
N GLN A 210 -18.29 14.16 14.03
CA GLN A 210 -18.98 13.55 15.16
C GLN A 210 -18.08 13.50 16.41
N PRO A 211 -18.66 13.60 17.63
CA PRO A 211 -17.91 13.42 18.87
C PRO A 211 -17.26 12.04 18.98
N LEU A 212 -16.13 11.94 19.70
CA LEU A 212 -15.37 10.68 19.85
C LEU A 212 -16.22 9.53 20.41
N ASP A 213 -17.16 9.80 21.34
CA ASP A 213 -18.02 8.76 21.92
C ASP A 213 -18.96 8.14 20.87
N GLU A 214 -19.45 8.95 19.94
CA GLU A 214 -20.27 8.48 18.82
C GLU A 214 -19.45 7.67 17.82
N LEU A 215 -18.24 8.15 17.48
CA LEU A 215 -17.31 7.43 16.59
C LEU A 215 -16.88 6.08 17.20
N GLU A 216 -16.60 6.05 18.52
CA GLU A 216 -16.28 4.81 19.22
C GLU A 216 -17.44 3.81 19.16
N ALA A 217 -18.67 4.26 19.45
CA ALA A 217 -19.84 3.40 19.37
C ALA A 217 -20.03 2.80 17.96
N LEU A 218 -19.87 3.63 16.90
CA LEU A 218 -19.97 3.20 15.51
C LEU A 218 -18.89 2.16 15.16
N VAL A 219 -17.66 2.39 15.59
CA VAL A 219 -16.54 1.49 15.29
C VAL A 219 -16.68 0.16 16.05
N VAL A 220 -17.01 0.21 17.34
CA VAL A 220 -17.20 -1.02 18.13
C VAL A 220 -18.35 -1.86 17.59
N GLU A 221 -19.50 -1.23 17.26
CA GLU A 221 -20.67 -1.94 16.73
C GLU A 221 -20.38 -2.70 15.43
N ARG A 222 -19.51 -2.19 14.57
CA ARG A 222 -19.30 -2.71 13.21
C ARG A 222 -18.03 -3.54 13.02
N PHE A 223 -17.02 -3.31 13.84
CA PHE A 223 -15.71 -3.94 13.63
C PHE A 223 -15.33 -4.94 14.73
N ALA A 224 -16.11 -5.05 15.83
CA ALA A 224 -15.77 -5.95 16.93
C ALA A 224 -15.90 -7.44 16.56
N ASP A 225 -16.73 -7.77 15.57
CA ASP A 225 -16.97 -9.15 15.14
C ASP A 225 -16.00 -9.63 14.05
N ILE A 226 -15.07 -8.78 13.59
CA ILE A 226 -14.00 -9.23 12.67
C ILE A 226 -13.20 -10.33 13.38
N PRO A 227 -12.97 -11.49 12.72
CA PRO A 227 -12.27 -12.62 13.31
C PRO A 227 -10.89 -12.23 13.86
N ASP A 228 -10.55 -12.83 15.00
CA ASP A 228 -9.22 -12.75 15.62
C ASP A 228 -8.74 -14.18 15.92
N HIS A 229 -7.71 -14.62 15.21
CA HIS A 229 -7.05 -15.91 15.39
C HIS A 229 -5.65 -15.75 16.00
N ASP A 230 -5.34 -14.55 16.55
CA ASP A 230 -4.04 -14.20 17.14
C ASP A 230 -2.88 -14.39 16.12
N LEU A 231 -3.09 -13.92 14.90
CA LEU A 231 -2.07 -14.00 13.86
C LEU A 231 -0.89 -13.10 14.17
N SER A 232 0.30 -13.57 13.86
CA SER A 232 1.48 -12.70 13.82
C SER A 232 1.57 -12.02 12.47
N ALA A 233 1.77 -10.69 12.47
CA ALA A 233 2.03 -9.99 11.22
C ALA A 233 3.24 -10.62 10.50
N PRO A 234 3.17 -10.83 9.18
CA PRO A 234 4.27 -11.40 8.42
C PRO A 234 5.55 -10.60 8.58
N THR A 235 6.68 -11.28 8.74
CA THR A 235 8.02 -10.67 8.78
C THR A 235 8.83 -11.12 7.58
N ILE A 236 9.74 -10.25 7.13
CA ILE A 236 10.67 -10.55 6.03
C ILE A 236 12.07 -10.64 6.61
N ASP A 237 12.61 -11.85 6.71
CA ASP A 237 13.93 -12.10 7.28
C ASP A 237 15.05 -12.02 6.23
N ALA A 238 14.73 -12.33 4.97
CA ALA A 238 15.69 -12.26 3.88
C ALA A 238 16.18 -10.82 3.66
N PRO A 239 17.51 -10.58 3.57
CA PRO A 239 18.04 -9.26 3.28
C PRO A 239 17.64 -8.83 1.87
N LEU A 240 17.31 -7.54 1.70
CA LEU A 240 16.95 -6.99 0.39
C LEU A 240 18.15 -6.96 -0.56
N ILE A 241 19.35 -6.80 -0.02
CA ILE A 241 20.59 -6.65 -0.79
C ILE A 241 21.59 -7.68 -0.31
N ASP A 242 22.16 -8.40 -1.25
CA ASP A 242 23.36 -9.20 -1.04
C ASP A 242 24.59 -8.30 -1.24
N HIS A 243 25.25 -7.94 -0.14
CA HIS A 243 26.40 -7.04 -0.13
C HIS A 243 27.62 -7.62 -0.88
N ASP A 244 27.74 -8.93 -0.97
CA ASP A 244 28.87 -9.59 -1.66
C ASP A 244 28.79 -9.43 -3.18
N THR A 245 27.63 -9.04 -3.69
CA THR A 245 27.38 -8.80 -5.13
C THR A 245 27.58 -7.35 -5.57
N LEU A 246 27.94 -6.45 -4.66
CA LEU A 246 28.13 -5.03 -4.95
C LEU A 246 29.60 -4.71 -5.29
N PRO A 247 29.89 -3.64 -6.09
CA PRO A 247 28.92 -2.79 -6.80
C PRO A 247 28.36 -3.45 -8.07
N ARG A 248 27.12 -3.11 -8.43
CA ARG A 248 26.51 -3.51 -9.71
C ARG A 248 26.38 -2.30 -10.62
N TYR A 249 26.65 -2.50 -11.91
CA TYR A 249 26.43 -1.50 -12.96
C TYR A 249 25.42 -2.04 -13.96
N VAL A 250 24.43 -1.24 -14.29
CA VAL A 250 23.34 -1.62 -15.18
C VAL A 250 23.07 -0.51 -16.19
N GLU A 251 22.97 -0.88 -17.43
CA GLU A 251 22.52 -0.03 -18.52
C GLU A 251 21.11 -0.43 -18.92
N ARG A 252 20.21 0.55 -18.95
CA ARG A 252 18.82 0.36 -19.37
C ARG A 252 18.50 1.28 -20.56
N GLN A 253 17.97 0.71 -21.62
CA GLN A 253 17.46 1.50 -22.74
C GLN A 253 16.14 2.16 -22.35
N SER A 254 16.10 3.50 -22.37
CA SER A 254 14.88 4.27 -22.21
C SER A 254 13.99 4.18 -23.44
N LEU A 255 12.67 4.19 -23.25
CA LEU A 255 11.68 4.31 -24.33
C LEU A 255 11.47 5.78 -24.76
N GLN A 256 11.88 6.71 -23.90
CA GLN A 256 11.82 8.15 -24.17
C GLN A 256 13.25 8.70 -24.34
N ASP A 257 13.38 9.89 -24.93
CA ASP A 257 14.69 10.58 -24.97
C ASP A 257 15.03 11.13 -23.58
N ARG A 258 15.47 10.20 -22.72
CA ARG A 258 15.86 10.48 -21.34
C ARG A 258 17.25 9.92 -21.09
N ARG A 259 18.15 10.79 -20.66
CA ARG A 259 19.49 10.41 -20.20
C ARG A 259 19.57 10.62 -18.70
N GLN A 260 19.74 9.54 -17.97
CA GLN A 260 19.73 9.59 -16.52
C GLN A 260 20.78 8.63 -15.97
N LEU A 261 21.52 9.07 -14.95
CA LEU A 261 22.43 8.25 -14.16
C LEU A 261 21.90 8.27 -12.73
N ARG A 262 21.69 7.08 -12.14
CA ARG A 262 21.25 6.91 -10.78
C ARG A 262 22.24 6.11 -9.99
N PHE A 263 22.47 6.53 -8.75
CA PHE A 263 23.27 5.82 -7.77
C PHE A 263 22.35 5.35 -6.66
N TYR A 264 22.38 4.07 -6.35
CA TYR A 264 21.64 3.44 -5.27
C TYR A 264 22.61 3.00 -4.19
N PHE A 265 22.35 3.41 -2.97
CA PHE A 265 23.17 3.07 -1.81
C PHE A 265 22.32 2.30 -0.80
N PRO A 266 22.77 1.10 -0.37
CA PRO A 266 22.12 0.41 0.74
C PRO A 266 22.33 1.21 2.03
N VAL A 267 21.25 1.38 2.78
CA VAL A 267 21.27 2.04 4.09
C VAL A 267 20.47 1.20 5.09
N PRO A 268 20.77 1.29 6.38
CA PRO A 268 19.96 0.66 7.42
C PRO A 268 18.49 1.10 7.33
N ASP A 269 17.55 0.26 7.82
CA ASP A 269 16.15 0.63 7.92
C ASP A 269 15.98 1.86 8.82
N PRO A 270 15.46 2.99 8.31
CA PRO A 270 15.33 4.23 9.08
C PRO A 270 14.04 4.30 9.90
N THR A 271 13.25 3.24 10.00
CA THR A 271 11.94 3.26 10.64
C THR A 271 12.02 3.72 12.09
N ASP A 272 12.99 3.22 12.85
CA ASP A 272 13.18 3.61 14.25
C ASP A 272 13.80 5.01 14.39
N GLU A 273 14.34 5.55 13.31
CA GLU A 273 14.98 6.86 13.23
C GLU A 273 14.03 7.98 12.77
N TYR A 274 12.70 7.76 12.90
CA TYR A 274 11.68 8.70 12.42
C TYR A 274 11.78 10.11 13.03
N ARG A 275 12.42 10.25 14.20
CA ARG A 275 12.63 11.55 14.87
C ARG A 275 13.81 12.31 14.33
N THR A 276 14.91 11.63 14.05
CA THR A 276 16.19 12.23 13.59
C THR A 276 16.27 12.31 12.08
N LYS A 277 15.58 11.41 11.38
CA LYS A 277 15.46 11.35 9.91
C LYS A 277 16.80 11.47 9.19
N PRO A 278 17.84 10.69 9.56
CA PRO A 278 19.20 10.88 9.04
C PRO A 278 19.28 10.71 7.53
N THR A 279 18.51 9.79 6.94
CA THR A 279 18.46 9.57 5.49
C THR A 279 17.91 10.78 4.74
N GLN A 280 16.88 11.45 5.31
CA GLN A 280 16.32 12.67 4.72
C GLN A 280 17.32 13.84 4.80
N LEU A 281 18.05 13.94 5.90
CA LEU A 281 19.09 14.97 6.05
C LEU A 281 20.21 14.75 5.03
N ILE A 282 20.69 13.52 4.86
CA ILE A 282 21.72 13.19 3.86
C ILE A 282 21.21 13.48 2.45
N ALA A 283 19.97 13.09 2.12
CA ALA A 283 19.35 13.35 0.83
C ALA A 283 19.24 14.87 0.55
N HIS A 284 18.86 15.66 1.56
CA HIS A 284 18.83 17.12 1.46
C HIS A 284 20.22 17.69 1.19
N LEU A 285 21.24 17.29 1.95
CA LEU A 285 22.60 17.78 1.76
C LEU A 285 23.20 17.42 0.39
N LEU A 286 22.89 16.23 -0.13
CA LEU A 286 23.33 15.80 -1.45
C LEU A 286 22.58 16.52 -2.59
N GLY A 287 21.31 16.85 -2.38
CA GLY A 287 20.45 17.51 -3.34
C GLY A 287 20.52 19.04 -3.29
N ASP A 288 21.25 19.63 -2.34
CA ASP A 288 21.37 21.08 -2.20
C ASP A 288 22.09 21.69 -3.40
N GLU A 289 21.49 22.73 -3.97
CA GLU A 289 22.01 23.47 -5.13
C GLU A 289 22.88 24.68 -4.75
N ALA A 290 23.16 24.92 -3.47
CA ALA A 290 23.99 26.00 -3.00
C ALA A 290 25.43 25.87 -3.52
N THR A 291 26.13 26.99 -3.61
CA THR A 291 27.46 27.08 -4.24
C THR A 291 28.54 26.20 -3.62
N ALA A 292 28.37 25.79 -2.38
CA ALA A 292 29.26 24.88 -1.64
C ALA A 292 28.81 23.42 -1.65
N ALA A 293 27.64 23.12 -2.23
CA ALA A 293 27.09 21.78 -2.27
C ALA A 293 27.72 20.90 -3.37
N TYR A 294 27.42 19.62 -3.30
CA TYR A 294 27.96 18.60 -4.23
C TYR A 294 27.49 18.85 -5.69
N TRP A 295 26.25 19.31 -5.86
CA TRP A 295 25.65 19.58 -7.18
C TRP A 295 26.44 20.55 -8.07
N PRO A 296 26.86 21.75 -7.63
CA PRO A 296 27.64 22.65 -8.47
C PRO A 296 29.02 22.11 -8.84
N CYS A 297 29.60 21.23 -8.02
CA CYS A 297 30.86 20.55 -8.33
C CYS A 297 30.68 19.60 -9.52
N CYS A 298 29.60 18.85 -9.56
CA CYS A 298 29.29 17.94 -10.64
C CYS A 298 28.81 18.64 -11.92
N ALA A 299 28.01 19.69 -11.79
CA ALA A 299 27.56 20.51 -12.92
C ALA A 299 28.71 21.25 -13.62
N ARG A 300 29.78 21.60 -12.89
CA ARG A 300 31.01 22.22 -13.45
C ARG A 300 31.90 21.25 -14.22
N GLN A 301 31.81 19.95 -13.94
CA GLN A 301 32.51 18.92 -14.70
C GLN A 301 31.65 18.46 -15.90
N ALA A 302 31.03 19.40 -16.61
CA ALA A 302 30.10 19.17 -17.69
C ALA A 302 30.58 18.11 -18.68
N TRP A 303 29.74 17.14 -18.90
CA TRP A 303 29.92 16.13 -19.94
C TRP A 303 29.97 16.79 -21.33
N PRO A 304 30.84 16.37 -22.24
CA PRO A 304 31.10 17.08 -23.51
C PRO A 304 29.93 17.16 -24.50
N THR A 305 28.78 16.60 -24.19
CA THR A 305 27.67 16.46 -25.15
C THR A 305 26.56 17.50 -25.02
N GLY A 306 26.69 18.50 -24.14
CA GLY A 306 25.75 19.65 -24.05
C GLY A 306 24.31 19.31 -23.61
N SER A 307 23.99 18.09 -23.26
CA SER A 307 22.67 17.69 -22.77
C SER A 307 22.63 17.68 -21.23
N PRO A 308 21.60 18.25 -20.60
CA PRO A 308 21.47 18.18 -19.15
C PRO A 308 21.30 16.71 -18.71
N LEU A 309 22.24 16.18 -17.95
CA LEU A 309 22.07 14.93 -17.23
C LEU A 309 21.26 15.21 -15.97
N ALA A 310 20.09 14.60 -15.88
CA ALA A 310 19.39 14.52 -14.61
C ALA A 310 19.99 13.34 -13.82
N TRP A 311 20.35 13.58 -12.57
CA TRP A 311 20.78 12.52 -11.68
C TRP A 311 19.96 12.52 -10.40
N ALA A 312 19.82 11.36 -9.85
CA ALA A 312 19.16 11.13 -8.60
C ALA A 312 20.05 10.24 -7.73
N VAL A 313 20.17 10.59 -6.47
CA VAL A 313 20.69 9.70 -5.45
C VAL A 313 19.49 9.06 -4.76
N ALA A 314 19.38 7.75 -4.87
CA ALA A 314 18.36 6.99 -4.18
C ALA A 314 19.01 6.17 -3.06
N MET A 315 18.43 6.22 -1.87
CA MET A 315 18.79 5.36 -0.75
C MET A 315 17.77 4.23 -0.67
N VAL A 316 18.24 3.00 -0.75
CA VAL A 316 17.38 1.81 -0.76
C VAL A 316 17.41 1.20 0.63
N THR A 317 16.25 1.10 1.26
CA THR A 317 16.08 0.47 2.57
C THR A 317 15.20 -0.78 2.44
N LYS A 318 15.20 -1.60 3.47
CA LYS A 318 14.38 -2.82 3.56
C LYS A 318 12.86 -2.56 3.35
N ARG A 319 12.40 -1.30 3.50
CA ARG A 319 10.97 -0.89 3.42
C ARG A 319 10.63 0.08 2.29
N TYR A 320 11.61 0.63 1.60
CA TYR A 320 11.38 1.67 0.59
C TYR A 320 11.82 1.26 -0.80
N LEU A 321 11.13 0.31 -1.39
CA LEU A 321 10.93 0.35 -2.83
C LEU A 321 9.59 1.07 -3.05
N PRO A 322 9.52 2.11 -3.91
CA PRO A 322 8.25 2.77 -4.18
C PRO A 322 7.27 1.70 -4.67
N SER A 323 6.08 1.69 -4.07
CA SER A 323 5.00 0.81 -4.53
C SER A 323 4.82 0.97 -6.03
N PRO A 324 4.74 -0.08 -6.81
CA PRO A 324 4.45 0.01 -8.23
C PRO A 324 3.07 0.63 -8.53
N LEU A 325 2.23 0.83 -7.51
CA LEU A 325 0.86 1.31 -7.62
C LEU A 325 0.66 2.76 -7.14
N ALA A 326 1.68 3.45 -6.63
CA ALA A 326 1.59 4.86 -6.24
C ALA A 326 1.75 5.82 -7.42
#